data_b2da993035eb24f60aad406cde6841ce
#
_entry.id   b2da993035eb24f60aad406cde6841ce
#
_cell.length_a   1.000
_cell.length_b   1.000
_cell.length_c   1.000
_cell.angle_alpha   90.00
_cell.angle_beta   90.00
_cell.angle_gamma   90.00
#
_symmetry.space_group_name_H-M   'P 1'
#
loop_
_entity.id
_entity.type
_entity.pdbx_description
1 polymer ?
#
loop_
_entity_poly.entity_id
_entity_poly.type
_entity_poly.pdbx_seq_one_letter_code
_entity_poly.pdbx_strand_id
1 'polypeptide(L)'
;MASISRAALFGKLNRIGYRAIETATVFCKMRGNPYVELVHWIHQILQLQDSDLHRIIRQFNLDSSRLATDLTDSLDRLPRGSTTISDLSVHVEEAVERAWVFATLMFGEAQVRTGYLVLAIVETRSLRNVLLSVSKEFDKIKPEMLKDRFAELVAGSPEEGQRATDGFQLGAGATPGEASSAMAPAQMGKQEALKQFTTDLTEQARGGRMDPIIGRDAEIRQLVDILMRRRQNNPILVGEAGVGKTAVVEGFAQRIVRGDIPPQLKDVQVRTLDVGLLQAGASMKGEFENRLRQVIDEVQASPKPIILFIDEAHTLIGAGGAAGTGDAANLLKPALARGTLRTIAATTWAEYKKYIEKDPALTRRFQTVQIDEPTEDRAIVMLRGVVSTMESHHKVQVLDEALEAAVKLSHRYIPGRQLPDKAVSLLDTACARVAISQHAVPPEVDDCRKRIEALETELGIIGREQSIGIDVASRQANAAAALEEATQQLVGLEENWQREKTLVEKILNYRHRLRSETPPLSDPERSALLTDLSGLQGELTALQGERPLILPSVDAVAVGSVVADWTGIPVGRMVHDEVKTVMNLADILAARVIGQRHAHEMIARRIQTSRANL
;
A
#
# COMPACT_ATOMS: atom_id res chain seq x y z
N MET A 1 1.94 -44.68 -4.37
CA MET A 1 2.65 -43.80 -5.30
C MET A 1 2.72 -42.44 -4.68
N ALA A 2 3.90 -41.82 -4.55
CA ALA A 2 4.01 -40.47 -4.01
C ALA A 2 3.35 -39.53 -5.02
N SER A 3 2.28 -38.85 -4.60
CA SER A 3 1.63 -37.81 -5.42
C SER A 3 2.54 -36.58 -5.49
N ILE A 4 2.70 -36.01 -6.68
CA ILE A 4 3.41 -34.75 -6.85
C ILE A 4 2.65 -33.67 -6.06
N SER A 5 3.37 -32.87 -5.25
CA SER A 5 2.71 -31.81 -4.48
C SER A 5 2.20 -30.71 -5.42
N ARG A 6 1.02 -30.18 -5.17
CA ARG A 6 0.41 -29.08 -5.94
C ARG A 6 1.35 -27.87 -6.03
N ALA A 7 2.00 -27.51 -4.92
CA ALA A 7 2.94 -26.40 -4.90
C ALA A 7 4.11 -26.61 -5.88
N ALA A 8 4.66 -27.83 -5.93
CA ALA A 8 5.72 -28.15 -6.88
C ALA A 8 5.23 -28.13 -8.34
N LEU A 9 3.98 -28.56 -8.58
CA LEU A 9 3.40 -28.61 -9.91
C LEU A 9 3.08 -27.20 -10.44
N PHE A 10 2.36 -26.41 -9.67
CA PHE A 10 2.01 -25.02 -10.06
C PHE A 10 3.19 -24.07 -10.03
N GLY A 11 4.21 -24.33 -9.23
CA GLY A 11 5.49 -23.62 -9.25
C GLY A 11 6.22 -23.69 -10.58
N LYS A 12 5.92 -24.68 -11.44
CA LYS A 12 6.48 -24.79 -12.79
C LYS A 12 5.84 -23.83 -13.81
N LEU A 13 4.72 -23.22 -13.48
CA LEU A 13 4.12 -22.20 -14.32
C LEU A 13 5.04 -20.97 -14.41
N ASN A 14 5.07 -20.32 -15.56
CA ASN A 14 5.67 -19.02 -15.68
C ASN A 14 4.79 -17.96 -14.96
N ARG A 15 5.30 -16.74 -14.82
CA ARG A 15 4.63 -15.67 -14.08
C ARG A 15 3.24 -15.33 -14.63
N ILE A 16 3.05 -15.43 -15.94
CA ILE A 16 1.76 -15.14 -16.61
C ILE A 16 0.74 -16.23 -16.28
N GLY A 17 1.09 -17.49 -16.48
CA GLY A 17 0.25 -18.65 -16.18
C GLY A 17 -0.13 -18.73 -14.70
N TYR A 18 0.85 -18.46 -13.81
CA TYR A 18 0.63 -18.46 -12.36
C TYR A 18 -0.31 -17.34 -11.91
N ARG A 19 -0.08 -16.11 -12.37
CA ARG A 19 -0.96 -14.98 -12.05
C ARG A 19 -2.38 -15.19 -12.56
N ALA A 20 -2.52 -15.81 -13.74
CA ALA A 20 -3.83 -16.11 -14.30
C ALA A 20 -4.62 -17.12 -13.46
N ILE A 21 -3.98 -18.13 -12.85
CA ILE A 21 -4.69 -19.09 -11.98
C ILE A 21 -5.04 -18.47 -10.62
N GLU A 22 -4.19 -17.58 -10.07
CA GLU A 22 -4.53 -16.81 -8.88
C GLU A 22 -5.76 -15.94 -9.10
N THR A 23 -5.79 -15.17 -10.20
CA THR A 23 -6.96 -14.35 -10.56
C THR A 23 -8.18 -15.19 -10.87
N ALA A 24 -8.03 -16.37 -11.49
CA ALA A 24 -9.11 -17.32 -11.72
C ALA A 24 -9.73 -17.84 -10.41
N THR A 25 -8.91 -18.03 -9.39
CA THR A 25 -9.37 -18.44 -8.05
C THR A 25 -10.21 -17.34 -7.40
N VAL A 26 -9.76 -16.08 -7.46
CA VAL A 26 -10.53 -14.94 -6.97
C VAL A 26 -11.83 -14.77 -7.75
N PHE A 27 -11.77 -14.88 -9.07
CA PHE A 27 -12.92 -14.76 -9.95
C PHE A 27 -13.96 -15.87 -9.70
N CYS A 28 -13.52 -17.12 -9.51
CA CYS A 28 -14.36 -18.25 -9.13
C CYS A 28 -15.12 -17.97 -7.81
N LYS A 29 -14.42 -17.43 -6.81
CA LYS A 29 -15.00 -17.03 -5.53
C LYS A 29 -16.06 -15.93 -5.69
N MET A 30 -15.77 -14.91 -6.47
CA MET A 30 -16.72 -13.82 -6.72
C MET A 30 -18.00 -14.31 -7.42
N ARG A 31 -17.90 -15.34 -8.27
CA ARG A 31 -19.05 -15.95 -8.93
C ARG A 31 -19.82 -16.96 -8.05
N GLY A 32 -19.24 -17.34 -6.91
CA GLY A 32 -19.84 -18.36 -6.02
C GLY A 32 -19.77 -19.78 -6.59
N ASN A 33 -18.77 -20.09 -7.44
CA ASN A 33 -18.59 -21.43 -7.96
C ASN A 33 -17.77 -22.29 -6.96
N PRO A 34 -18.07 -23.60 -6.79
CA PRO A 34 -17.40 -24.45 -5.80
C PRO A 34 -15.98 -24.87 -6.19
N TYR A 35 -15.67 -24.95 -7.49
CA TYR A 35 -14.38 -25.39 -8.01
C TYR A 35 -13.85 -24.42 -9.04
N VAL A 36 -12.52 -24.25 -9.08
CA VAL A 36 -11.84 -23.52 -10.16
C VAL A 36 -11.70 -24.47 -11.35
N GLU A 37 -12.48 -24.22 -12.42
CA GLU A 37 -12.47 -24.98 -13.64
C GLU A 37 -11.54 -24.39 -14.72
N LEU A 38 -11.20 -25.18 -15.76
CA LEU A 38 -10.38 -24.71 -16.89
C LEU A 38 -10.95 -23.45 -17.55
N VAL A 39 -12.27 -23.30 -17.60
CA VAL A 39 -12.93 -22.13 -18.19
C VAL A 39 -12.61 -20.85 -17.41
N HIS A 40 -12.50 -20.90 -16.08
CA HIS A 40 -12.10 -19.74 -15.27
C HIS A 40 -10.66 -19.32 -15.62
N TRP A 41 -9.75 -20.30 -15.75
CA TRP A 41 -8.35 -20.03 -16.04
C TRP A 41 -8.14 -19.47 -17.45
N ILE A 42 -8.71 -20.11 -18.46
CA ILE A 42 -8.67 -19.65 -19.85
C ILE A 42 -9.26 -18.24 -19.97
N HIS A 43 -10.40 -17.99 -19.32
CA HIS A 43 -11.01 -16.66 -19.29
C HIS A 43 -10.03 -15.61 -18.72
N GLN A 44 -9.35 -15.91 -17.61
CA GLN A 44 -8.39 -14.97 -17.01
C GLN A 44 -7.12 -14.78 -17.85
N ILE A 45 -6.63 -15.81 -18.55
CA ILE A 45 -5.54 -15.66 -19.51
C ILE A 45 -5.95 -14.71 -20.65
N LEU A 46 -7.17 -14.80 -21.13
CA LEU A 46 -7.68 -13.95 -22.21
C LEU A 46 -7.96 -12.49 -21.79
N GLN A 47 -8.08 -12.23 -20.50
CA GLN A 47 -8.15 -10.85 -19.96
C GLN A 47 -6.78 -10.15 -19.91
N LEU A 48 -5.69 -10.85 -20.13
CA LEU A 48 -4.36 -10.26 -20.21
C LEU A 48 -4.18 -9.53 -21.56
N GLN A 49 -3.24 -8.59 -21.62
CA GLN A 49 -2.99 -7.82 -22.84
C GLN A 49 -2.40 -8.68 -23.97
N ASP A 50 -1.49 -9.60 -23.66
CA ASP A 50 -0.89 -10.55 -24.61
C ASP A 50 -0.36 -11.80 -23.87
N SER A 51 -0.38 -12.95 -24.56
CA SER A 51 0.14 -14.24 -24.07
C SER A 51 0.32 -15.20 -25.25
N ASP A 52 0.94 -16.37 -25.02
CA ASP A 52 1.02 -17.41 -26.06
C ASP A 52 -0.36 -17.84 -26.55
N LEU A 53 -1.36 -17.91 -25.65
CA LEU A 53 -2.75 -18.21 -26.04
C LEU A 53 -3.29 -17.18 -27.03
N HIS A 54 -3.03 -15.89 -26.83
CA HIS A 54 -3.47 -14.85 -27.79
C HIS A 54 -2.80 -15.03 -29.15
N ARG A 55 -1.52 -15.41 -29.18
CA ARG A 55 -0.81 -15.69 -30.43
C ARG A 55 -1.42 -16.90 -31.16
N ILE A 56 -1.68 -17.98 -30.41
CA ILE A 56 -2.32 -19.19 -30.95
C ILE A 56 -3.70 -18.86 -31.52
N ILE A 57 -4.53 -18.08 -30.84
CA ILE A 57 -5.85 -17.64 -31.32
C ILE A 57 -5.74 -16.92 -32.67
N ARG A 58 -4.78 -15.98 -32.79
CA ARG A 58 -4.54 -15.25 -34.05
C ARG A 58 -4.07 -16.15 -35.18
N GLN A 59 -3.11 -17.03 -34.90
CA GLN A 59 -2.50 -17.90 -35.91
C GLN A 59 -3.45 -18.97 -36.45
N PHE A 60 -4.34 -19.49 -35.62
CA PHE A 60 -5.34 -20.46 -36.01
C PHE A 60 -6.67 -19.82 -36.42
N ASN A 61 -6.74 -18.47 -36.53
CA ASN A 61 -7.93 -17.72 -36.92
C ASN A 61 -9.19 -18.11 -36.12
N LEU A 62 -9.09 -18.20 -34.80
CA LEU A 62 -10.24 -18.37 -33.93
C LEU A 62 -11.05 -17.06 -33.88
N ASP A 63 -12.37 -17.18 -33.92
CA ASP A 63 -13.24 -16.03 -33.77
C ASP A 63 -13.26 -15.57 -32.30
N SER A 64 -12.58 -14.46 -32.04
CA SER A 64 -12.43 -13.92 -30.68
C SER A 64 -13.77 -13.48 -30.07
N SER A 65 -14.71 -12.98 -30.88
CA SER A 65 -16.03 -12.54 -30.41
C SER A 65 -16.87 -13.73 -29.98
N ARG A 66 -16.89 -14.78 -30.83
CA ARG A 66 -17.57 -16.02 -30.51
C ARG A 66 -16.97 -16.73 -29.32
N LEU A 67 -15.64 -16.78 -29.25
CA LEU A 67 -14.94 -17.36 -28.13
C LEU A 67 -15.27 -16.67 -26.78
N ALA A 68 -15.34 -15.33 -26.77
CA ALA A 68 -15.72 -14.56 -25.59
C ALA A 68 -17.17 -14.85 -25.15
N THR A 69 -18.09 -14.97 -26.11
CA THR A 69 -19.50 -15.33 -25.85
C THR A 69 -19.59 -16.75 -25.27
N ASP A 70 -18.97 -17.72 -25.94
CA ASP A 70 -19.01 -19.13 -25.55
C ASP A 70 -18.41 -19.34 -24.13
N LEU A 71 -17.31 -18.62 -23.79
CA LEU A 71 -16.70 -18.64 -22.47
C LEU A 71 -17.65 -18.08 -21.39
N THR A 72 -18.32 -16.96 -21.70
CA THR A 72 -19.28 -16.35 -20.76
C THR A 72 -20.46 -17.28 -20.52
N ASP A 73 -21.02 -17.87 -21.57
CA ASP A 73 -22.12 -18.83 -21.51
C ASP A 73 -21.71 -20.09 -20.72
N SER A 74 -20.48 -20.57 -20.92
CA SER A 74 -19.96 -21.73 -20.20
C SER A 74 -19.78 -21.42 -18.71
N LEU A 75 -19.26 -20.23 -18.36
CA LEU A 75 -19.16 -19.76 -16.99
C LEU A 75 -20.55 -19.64 -16.32
N ASP A 76 -21.56 -19.20 -17.06
CA ASP A 76 -22.92 -19.03 -16.53
C ASP A 76 -23.65 -20.35 -16.26
N ARG A 77 -23.26 -21.43 -16.93
CA ARG A 77 -23.77 -22.79 -16.70
C ARG A 77 -23.18 -23.47 -15.47
N LEU A 78 -22.09 -22.96 -14.91
CA LEU A 78 -21.46 -23.55 -13.73
C LEU A 78 -22.32 -23.40 -12.48
N PRO A 79 -22.32 -24.37 -11.57
CA PRO A 79 -23.05 -24.30 -10.29
C PRO A 79 -22.63 -23.07 -9.49
N ARG A 80 -23.63 -22.36 -8.92
CA ARG A 80 -23.43 -21.15 -8.09
C ARG A 80 -23.99 -21.40 -6.68
N GLY A 81 -23.60 -20.55 -5.74
CA GLY A 81 -24.13 -20.55 -4.36
C GLY A 81 -23.15 -21.10 -3.31
N SER A 82 -21.92 -21.40 -3.70
CA SER A 82 -20.88 -21.74 -2.71
C SER A 82 -20.29 -20.47 -2.09
N THR A 83 -20.20 -20.43 -0.77
CA THR A 83 -19.57 -19.35 -0.01
C THR A 83 -18.05 -19.53 0.10
N THR A 84 -17.55 -20.72 -0.19
CA THR A 84 -16.13 -21.08 -0.14
C THR A 84 -15.76 -21.85 -1.40
N ILE A 85 -14.52 -21.62 -1.91
CA ILE A 85 -13.95 -22.48 -2.96
C ILE A 85 -13.51 -23.77 -2.30
N SER A 86 -14.04 -24.91 -2.77
CA SER A 86 -13.69 -26.21 -2.23
C SER A 86 -12.30 -26.65 -2.69
N ASP A 87 -11.97 -26.48 -3.97
CA ASP A 87 -10.66 -26.86 -4.53
C ASP A 87 -10.47 -26.41 -6.00
N LEU A 88 -9.30 -26.70 -6.57
CA LEU A 88 -9.07 -26.72 -8.02
C LEU A 88 -9.70 -27.97 -8.62
N SER A 89 -10.25 -27.88 -9.83
CA SER A 89 -10.77 -29.08 -10.52
C SER A 89 -9.62 -29.99 -10.95
N VAL A 90 -9.89 -31.28 -11.02
CA VAL A 90 -8.93 -32.30 -11.50
C VAL A 90 -8.41 -31.96 -12.89
N HIS A 91 -9.22 -31.33 -13.73
CA HIS A 91 -8.82 -30.93 -15.08
C HIS A 91 -7.75 -29.81 -15.09
N VAL A 92 -7.78 -28.91 -14.11
CA VAL A 92 -6.76 -27.85 -13.97
C VAL A 92 -5.42 -28.47 -13.56
N GLU A 93 -5.43 -29.41 -12.62
CA GLU A 93 -4.21 -30.12 -12.20
C GLU A 93 -3.63 -30.97 -13.33
N GLU A 94 -4.47 -31.77 -14.00
CA GLU A 94 -4.07 -32.58 -15.14
C GLU A 94 -3.47 -31.74 -16.27
N ALA A 95 -4.04 -30.56 -16.54
CA ALA A 95 -3.53 -29.65 -17.55
C ALA A 95 -2.10 -29.18 -17.24
N VAL A 96 -1.80 -28.81 -16.00
CA VAL A 96 -0.45 -28.37 -15.59
C VAL A 96 0.53 -29.54 -15.62
N GLU A 97 0.13 -30.71 -15.14
CA GLU A 97 0.97 -31.93 -15.16
C GLU A 97 1.37 -32.29 -16.58
N ARG A 98 0.40 -32.36 -17.49
CA ARG A 98 0.65 -32.64 -18.90
C ARG A 98 1.48 -31.56 -19.58
N ALA A 99 1.18 -30.29 -19.31
CA ALA A 99 1.95 -29.18 -19.85
C ALA A 99 3.42 -29.21 -19.40
N TRP A 100 3.68 -29.59 -18.15
CA TRP A 100 5.04 -29.79 -17.64
C TRP A 100 5.79 -30.91 -18.36
N VAL A 101 5.11 -32.03 -18.61
CA VAL A 101 5.71 -33.15 -19.40
C VAL A 101 6.07 -32.67 -20.80
N PHE A 102 5.20 -31.93 -21.50
CA PHE A 102 5.51 -31.41 -22.83
C PHE A 102 6.63 -30.37 -22.79
N ALA A 103 6.57 -29.40 -21.87
CA ALA A 103 7.59 -28.37 -21.72
C ALA A 103 8.98 -28.99 -21.53
N THR A 104 9.09 -29.98 -20.64
CA THR A 104 10.37 -30.58 -20.26
C THR A 104 10.88 -31.56 -21.30
N LEU A 105 10.05 -32.52 -21.72
CA LEU A 105 10.51 -33.63 -22.56
C LEU A 105 10.53 -33.29 -24.05
N MET A 106 9.66 -32.37 -24.51
CA MET A 106 9.52 -32.05 -25.91
C MET A 106 10.26 -30.77 -26.31
N PHE A 107 10.18 -29.74 -25.43
CA PHE A 107 10.77 -28.44 -25.73
C PHE A 107 12.02 -28.13 -24.91
N GLY A 108 12.41 -28.98 -23.93
CA GLY A 108 13.58 -28.76 -23.10
C GLY A 108 13.52 -27.54 -22.20
N GLU A 109 12.32 -27.04 -21.92
CA GLU A 109 12.12 -25.85 -21.07
C GLU A 109 11.81 -26.22 -19.62
N ALA A 110 12.28 -25.39 -18.70
CA ALA A 110 12.11 -25.56 -17.28
C ALA A 110 10.87 -24.83 -16.71
N GLN A 111 10.01 -24.35 -17.58
CA GLN A 111 8.80 -23.60 -17.24
C GLN A 111 7.59 -24.03 -18.07
N VAL A 112 6.41 -23.85 -17.54
CA VAL A 112 5.15 -24.06 -18.26
C VAL A 112 4.61 -22.71 -18.69
N ARG A 113 4.59 -22.48 -20.01
CA ARG A 113 3.98 -21.29 -20.65
C ARG A 113 2.51 -21.55 -20.94
N THR A 114 1.72 -20.50 -21.16
CA THR A 114 0.30 -20.67 -21.51
C THR A 114 0.12 -21.42 -22.84
N GLY A 115 1.08 -21.33 -23.76
CA GLY A 115 1.10 -22.12 -25.00
C GLY A 115 1.23 -23.62 -24.75
N TYR A 116 2.05 -24.05 -23.77
CA TYR A 116 2.16 -25.46 -23.43
C TYR A 116 0.93 -25.99 -22.70
N LEU A 117 0.24 -25.13 -21.92
CA LEU A 117 -1.06 -25.47 -21.35
C LEU A 117 -2.10 -25.74 -22.45
N VAL A 118 -2.16 -24.89 -23.47
CA VAL A 118 -3.07 -25.10 -24.62
C VAL A 118 -2.73 -26.40 -25.33
N LEU A 119 -1.45 -26.65 -25.62
CA LEU A 119 -1.00 -27.89 -26.24
C LEU A 119 -1.40 -29.11 -25.41
N ALA A 120 -1.15 -29.09 -24.11
CA ALA A 120 -1.51 -30.18 -23.20
C ALA A 120 -3.03 -30.45 -23.17
N ILE A 121 -3.83 -29.39 -23.14
CA ILE A 121 -5.29 -29.51 -23.14
C ILE A 121 -5.82 -30.08 -24.45
N VAL A 122 -5.29 -29.63 -25.59
CA VAL A 122 -5.77 -30.09 -26.90
C VAL A 122 -5.30 -31.52 -27.23
N GLU A 123 -4.13 -31.93 -26.74
CA GLU A 123 -3.56 -33.26 -26.97
C GLU A 123 -4.17 -34.33 -26.05
N THR A 124 -4.55 -33.97 -24.83
CA THR A 124 -5.10 -34.92 -23.88
C THR A 124 -6.61 -35.06 -24.08
N ARG A 125 -7.06 -36.27 -24.43
CA ARG A 125 -8.46 -36.52 -24.80
C ARG A 125 -9.49 -36.08 -23.76
N SER A 126 -9.22 -36.28 -22.47
CA SER A 126 -10.08 -35.84 -21.36
C SER A 126 -10.23 -34.32 -21.34
N LEU A 127 -9.11 -33.61 -21.39
CA LEU A 127 -9.06 -32.15 -21.33
C LEU A 127 -9.60 -31.50 -22.62
N ARG A 128 -9.32 -32.10 -23.78
CA ARG A 128 -9.86 -31.62 -25.06
C ARG A 128 -11.37 -31.65 -25.08
N ASN A 129 -12.01 -32.70 -24.56
CA ASN A 129 -13.47 -32.77 -24.50
C ASN A 129 -14.04 -31.65 -23.61
N VAL A 130 -13.40 -31.35 -22.49
CA VAL A 130 -13.78 -30.22 -21.61
C VAL A 130 -13.61 -28.91 -22.37
N LEU A 131 -12.48 -28.69 -23.03
CA LEU A 131 -12.23 -27.47 -23.81
C LEU A 131 -13.26 -27.26 -24.94
N LEU A 132 -13.58 -28.33 -25.69
CA LEU A 132 -14.57 -28.28 -26.75
C LEU A 132 -16.01 -28.11 -26.25
N SER A 133 -16.31 -28.51 -25.01
CA SER A 133 -17.58 -28.21 -24.38
C SER A 133 -17.71 -26.73 -23.97
N VAL A 134 -16.59 -26.05 -23.77
CA VAL A 134 -16.54 -24.59 -23.52
C VAL A 134 -16.76 -23.83 -24.84
N SER A 135 -15.98 -24.11 -25.88
CA SER A 135 -16.16 -23.52 -27.20
C SER A 135 -15.65 -24.44 -28.32
N LYS A 136 -16.44 -24.59 -29.36
CA LYS A 136 -16.05 -25.34 -30.57
C LYS A 136 -14.97 -24.64 -31.40
N GLU A 137 -14.72 -23.36 -31.17
CA GLU A 137 -13.65 -22.63 -31.85
C GLU A 137 -12.28 -23.26 -31.60
N PHE A 138 -12.04 -23.88 -30.44
CA PHE A 138 -10.80 -24.58 -30.11
C PHE A 138 -10.52 -25.81 -30.98
N ASP A 139 -11.49 -26.36 -31.69
CA ASP A 139 -11.29 -27.49 -32.64
C ASP A 139 -10.44 -27.09 -33.85
N LYS A 140 -10.33 -25.78 -34.12
CA LYS A 140 -9.46 -25.27 -35.19
C LYS A 140 -7.97 -25.42 -34.83
N ILE A 141 -7.62 -25.54 -33.55
CA ILE A 141 -6.24 -25.74 -33.12
C ILE A 141 -5.82 -27.18 -33.40
N LYS A 142 -4.89 -27.33 -34.35
CA LYS A 142 -4.35 -28.64 -34.72
C LYS A 142 -3.12 -28.92 -33.84
N PRO A 143 -3.13 -29.96 -32.99
CA PRO A 143 -2.04 -30.26 -32.06
C PRO A 143 -0.70 -30.46 -32.77
N GLU A 144 -0.71 -31.14 -33.92
CA GLU A 144 0.48 -31.45 -34.73
C GLU A 144 1.17 -30.16 -35.20
N MET A 145 0.41 -29.21 -35.79
CA MET A 145 0.96 -27.90 -36.19
C MET A 145 1.49 -27.10 -35.01
N LEU A 146 0.79 -27.19 -33.85
CA LEU A 146 1.22 -26.48 -32.64
C LEU A 146 2.53 -27.08 -32.08
N LYS A 147 2.75 -28.40 -32.19
CA LYS A 147 3.99 -29.06 -31.81
C LYS A 147 5.15 -28.68 -32.72
N ASP A 148 4.94 -28.83 -34.03
CA ASP A 148 6.03 -28.73 -35.02
C ASP A 148 6.54 -27.29 -35.19
N ARG A 149 5.66 -26.33 -35.05
CA ARG A 149 5.95 -24.89 -35.28
C ARG A 149 5.74 -24.01 -34.06
N PHE A 150 5.84 -24.57 -32.87
CA PHE A 150 5.55 -23.84 -31.63
C PHE A 150 6.31 -22.51 -31.52
N ALA A 151 7.62 -22.55 -31.70
CA ALA A 151 8.48 -21.36 -31.58
C ALA A 151 8.09 -20.24 -32.56
N GLU A 152 7.68 -20.60 -33.78
CA GLU A 152 7.23 -19.61 -34.78
C GLU A 152 5.85 -19.03 -34.43
N LEU A 153 4.94 -19.89 -33.96
CA LEU A 153 3.55 -19.51 -33.65
C LEU A 153 3.45 -18.54 -32.46
N VAL A 154 4.35 -18.64 -31.50
CA VAL A 154 4.39 -17.82 -30.27
C VAL A 154 5.52 -16.79 -30.27
N ALA A 155 6.25 -16.62 -31.36
CA ALA A 155 7.38 -15.70 -31.46
C ALA A 155 7.02 -14.27 -31.04
N GLY A 156 7.88 -13.64 -30.23
CA GLY A 156 7.68 -12.30 -29.69
C GLY A 156 6.60 -12.19 -28.61
N SER A 157 6.15 -13.32 -28.04
CA SER A 157 5.26 -13.34 -26.90
C SER A 157 5.97 -12.81 -25.63
N PRO A 158 5.26 -12.11 -24.73
CA PRO A 158 5.83 -11.67 -23.44
C PRO A 158 6.21 -12.85 -22.53
N GLU A 159 5.85 -14.07 -22.88
CA GLU A 159 6.24 -15.29 -22.17
C GLU A 159 7.61 -15.82 -22.60
N GLU A 160 8.16 -15.31 -23.69
CA GLU A 160 9.48 -15.70 -24.18
C GLU A 160 10.56 -15.23 -23.20
N GLY A 161 11.42 -16.16 -22.75
CA GLY A 161 12.48 -15.87 -21.79
C GLY A 161 12.06 -15.69 -20.33
N GLN A 162 10.78 -15.87 -19.99
CA GLN A 162 10.35 -15.93 -18.59
C GLN A 162 10.86 -17.21 -17.91
N ARG A 163 10.88 -17.20 -16.57
CA ARG A 163 11.28 -18.36 -15.75
C ARG A 163 10.08 -18.95 -15.02
N ALA A 164 10.20 -20.20 -14.62
CA ALA A 164 9.25 -20.84 -13.72
C ALA A 164 9.13 -20.04 -12.40
N THR A 165 7.98 -20.07 -11.77
CA THR A 165 7.72 -19.31 -10.54
C THR A 165 8.56 -19.85 -9.36
N ASP A 166 8.93 -21.14 -9.39
CA ASP A 166 9.82 -21.78 -8.42
C ASP A 166 11.32 -21.56 -8.69
N GLY A 167 11.69 -20.80 -9.75
CA GLY A 167 13.08 -20.54 -10.13
C GLY A 167 13.83 -21.72 -10.75
N PHE A 168 13.17 -22.85 -11.00
CA PHE A 168 13.80 -24.06 -11.56
C PHE A 168 14.37 -23.81 -12.97
N GLN A 169 15.63 -24.24 -13.19
CA GLN A 169 16.28 -24.24 -14.50
C GLN A 169 16.74 -25.68 -14.83
N LEU A 170 16.44 -26.14 -16.05
CA LEU A 170 17.13 -27.30 -16.60
C LEU A 170 18.56 -26.88 -16.90
N GLY A 171 19.54 -27.58 -16.30
CA GLY A 171 20.94 -27.29 -16.52
C GLY A 171 21.28 -27.34 -18.01
N ALA A 172 22.00 -26.34 -18.50
CA ALA A 172 22.52 -26.31 -19.86
C ALA A 172 23.45 -27.54 -20.07
N GLY A 173 23.01 -28.42 -20.95
CA GLY A 173 23.70 -29.53 -21.60
C GLY A 173 24.93 -30.16 -20.92
N ALA A 174 24.71 -31.27 -20.23
CA ALA A 174 25.76 -32.24 -20.03
C ALA A 174 25.96 -33.03 -21.34
N THR A 175 27.16 -33.02 -21.88
CA THR A 175 27.53 -33.89 -23.01
C THR A 175 27.47 -35.36 -22.61
N PRO A 176 26.95 -36.27 -23.46
CA PRO A 176 26.88 -37.69 -23.14
C PRO A 176 28.27 -38.27 -22.88
N GLY A 177 28.55 -38.73 -21.65
CA GLY A 177 29.80 -39.39 -21.27
C GLY A 177 30.52 -38.81 -20.05
N GLU A 178 30.10 -37.73 -19.48
CA GLU A 178 30.64 -37.23 -18.19
C GLU A 178 29.97 -37.92 -17.01
N ALA A 179 30.83 -38.40 -16.08
CA ALA A 179 30.38 -39.00 -14.83
C ALA A 179 29.50 -38.05 -14.07
N SER A 180 28.28 -38.48 -13.72
CA SER A 180 27.33 -37.78 -12.85
C SER A 180 28.02 -37.43 -11.54
N SER A 181 28.58 -36.23 -11.45
CA SER A 181 28.88 -35.62 -10.18
C SER A 181 27.53 -35.23 -9.60
N ALA A 182 27.02 -36.03 -8.66
CA ALA A 182 25.92 -35.65 -7.80
C ALA A 182 26.30 -34.31 -7.14
N MET A 183 25.82 -33.22 -7.68
CA MET A 183 26.01 -31.89 -7.08
C MET A 183 25.35 -31.92 -5.71
N ALA A 184 26.18 -31.71 -4.69
CA ALA A 184 25.72 -31.41 -3.36
C ALA A 184 24.71 -30.26 -3.42
N PRO A 185 23.68 -30.16 -2.51
CA PRO A 185 22.61 -29.14 -2.53
C PRO A 185 23.08 -27.69 -2.32
N ALA A 186 24.32 -27.36 -2.57
CA ALA A 186 24.99 -26.13 -2.13
C ALA A 186 25.35 -25.15 -3.26
N GLN A 187 24.68 -25.17 -4.42
CA GLN A 187 24.88 -24.15 -5.46
C GLN A 187 23.59 -23.76 -6.18
N MET A 188 22.50 -23.60 -5.45
CA MET A 188 21.43 -22.68 -5.84
C MET A 188 21.93 -21.24 -5.65
N GLY A 189 21.64 -20.40 -6.62
CA GLY A 189 22.24 -19.07 -6.79
C GLY A 189 22.37 -18.27 -5.50
N LYS A 190 23.61 -17.92 -5.17
CA LYS A 190 23.96 -17.09 -4.03
C LYS A 190 23.08 -15.82 -4.02
N GLN A 191 22.18 -15.69 -3.05
CA GLN A 191 21.28 -14.57 -2.72
C GLN A 191 19.83 -14.63 -3.26
N GLU A 192 19.27 -15.77 -3.55
CA GLU A 192 17.88 -15.89 -4.02
C GLU A 192 16.89 -15.72 -2.88
N ALA A 193 17.15 -16.31 -1.72
CA ALA A 193 16.31 -16.13 -0.53
C ALA A 193 16.38 -14.71 0.01
N LEU A 194 17.54 -14.06 -0.03
CA LEU A 194 17.66 -12.65 0.32
C LEU A 194 16.86 -11.73 -0.60
N LYS A 195 16.82 -12.00 -1.90
CA LYS A 195 16.02 -11.22 -2.85
C LYS A 195 14.52 -11.43 -2.67
N GLN A 196 14.11 -12.65 -2.33
CA GLN A 196 12.71 -13.01 -2.20
C GLN A 196 12.09 -12.57 -0.88
N PHE A 197 12.83 -12.70 0.22
CA PHE A 197 12.29 -12.50 1.58
C PHE A 197 12.86 -11.27 2.29
N THR A 198 13.70 -10.48 1.61
CA THR A 198 14.24 -9.26 2.23
C THR A 198 14.26 -8.09 1.26
N THR A 199 14.11 -6.88 1.81
CA THR A 199 14.23 -5.61 1.08
C THR A 199 15.54 -4.92 1.49
N ASP A 200 16.34 -4.48 0.50
CA ASP A 200 17.60 -3.77 0.76
C ASP A 200 17.35 -2.28 0.99
N LEU A 201 17.42 -1.85 2.25
CA LEU A 201 17.26 -0.44 2.64
C LEU A 201 18.42 0.44 2.16
N THR A 202 19.65 -0.09 2.11
CA THR A 202 20.80 0.67 1.61
C THR A 202 20.73 0.91 0.12
N GLU A 203 20.16 -0.01 -0.65
CA GLU A 203 19.91 0.19 -2.08
C GLU A 203 18.77 1.20 -2.32
N GLN A 204 17.70 1.13 -1.52
CA GLN A 204 16.62 2.12 -1.58
C GLN A 204 17.12 3.53 -1.25
N ALA A 205 17.98 3.66 -0.24
CA ALA A 205 18.60 4.93 0.13
C ALA A 205 19.49 5.48 -0.99
N ARG A 206 20.30 4.63 -1.68
CA ARG A 206 21.08 5.03 -2.86
C ARG A 206 20.22 5.49 -4.02
N GLY A 207 19.07 4.85 -4.21
CA GLY A 207 18.11 5.19 -5.26
C GLY A 207 17.25 6.42 -4.95
N GLY A 208 17.43 7.10 -3.80
CA GLY A 208 16.62 8.24 -3.39
C GLY A 208 15.13 7.93 -3.16
N ARG A 209 14.81 6.65 -2.88
CA ARG A 209 13.42 6.17 -2.69
C ARG A 209 12.97 6.15 -1.24
N MET A 210 13.71 6.80 -0.36
CA MET A 210 13.42 6.90 1.06
C MET A 210 13.22 8.35 1.44
N ASP A 211 12.25 8.59 2.30
CA ASP A 211 12.03 9.91 2.88
C ASP A 211 13.22 10.35 3.75
N PRO A 212 13.57 11.64 3.75
CA PRO A 212 14.60 12.16 4.63
C PRO A 212 14.22 11.97 6.09
N ILE A 213 15.08 11.34 6.86
CA ILE A 213 14.88 11.13 8.30
C ILE A 213 15.57 12.24 9.08
N ILE A 214 14.78 13.05 9.76
CA ILE A 214 15.24 14.19 10.58
C ILE A 214 14.73 14.00 12.02
N GLY A 215 15.51 14.47 13.01
CA GLY A 215 15.09 14.47 14.41
C GLY A 215 15.28 13.15 15.18
N ARG A 216 15.92 12.13 14.58
CA ARG A 216 16.27 10.85 15.21
C ARG A 216 17.77 10.62 15.34
N ASP A 217 18.56 11.68 15.33
CA ASP A 217 20.02 11.62 15.31
C ASP A 217 20.63 10.99 16.55
N ALA A 218 20.03 11.19 17.72
CA ALA A 218 20.50 10.62 18.99
C ALA A 218 20.29 9.10 19.01
N GLU A 219 19.13 8.65 18.60
CA GLU A 219 18.75 7.24 18.55
C GLU A 219 19.58 6.49 17.48
N ILE A 220 19.84 7.11 16.32
CA ILE A 220 20.73 6.55 15.29
C ILE A 220 22.18 6.45 15.79
N ARG A 221 22.70 7.46 16.50
CA ARG A 221 24.03 7.37 17.11
C ARG A 221 24.11 6.25 18.11
N GLN A 222 23.12 6.11 18.99
CA GLN A 222 23.06 5.03 19.97
C GLN A 222 23.02 3.65 19.30
N LEU A 223 22.27 3.53 18.18
CA LEU A 223 22.24 2.31 17.37
C LEU A 223 23.62 1.98 16.80
N VAL A 224 24.33 2.97 16.25
CA VAL A 224 25.71 2.81 15.74
C VAL A 224 26.67 2.40 16.87
N ASP A 225 26.59 3.04 18.04
CA ASP A 225 27.43 2.70 19.20
C ASP A 225 27.25 1.24 19.64
N ILE A 226 26.01 0.75 19.64
CA ILE A 226 25.72 -0.65 19.98
C ILE A 226 26.29 -1.59 18.92
N LEU A 227 26.09 -1.31 17.63
CA LEU A 227 26.61 -2.13 16.53
C LEU A 227 28.15 -2.22 16.53
N MET A 228 28.85 -1.23 17.10
CA MET A 228 30.31 -1.21 17.22
C MET A 228 30.85 -2.00 18.42
N ARG A 229 30.01 -2.45 19.35
CA ARG A 229 30.42 -3.22 20.51
C ARG A 229 30.91 -4.61 20.16
N ARG A 230 31.80 -5.14 20.96
CA ARG A 230 32.28 -6.53 20.82
C ARG A 230 31.27 -7.56 21.31
N ARG A 231 30.42 -7.21 22.27
CA ARG A 231 29.36 -8.06 22.83
C ARG A 231 28.09 -7.23 22.96
N GLN A 232 26.94 -7.90 22.98
CA GLN A 232 25.62 -7.21 22.95
C GLN A 232 25.55 -6.16 21.84
N ASN A 233 25.95 -6.58 20.64
CA ASN A 233 26.08 -5.72 19.46
C ASN A 233 24.86 -5.76 18.54
N ASN A 234 23.74 -6.30 19.01
CA ASN A 234 22.47 -6.26 18.30
C ASN A 234 21.53 -5.28 19.02
N PRO A 235 21.23 -4.12 18.44
CA PRO A 235 20.25 -3.22 19.03
C PRO A 235 18.82 -3.77 18.85
N ILE A 236 18.00 -3.55 19.87
CA ILE A 236 16.56 -3.74 19.80
C ILE A 236 15.86 -2.42 20.10
N LEU A 237 15.15 -1.91 19.12
CA LEU A 237 14.38 -0.68 19.20
C LEU A 237 13.05 -0.98 19.91
N VAL A 238 12.84 -0.36 21.04
CA VAL A 238 11.66 -0.58 21.88
C VAL A 238 10.88 0.72 22.05
N GLY A 239 9.62 0.70 21.71
CA GLY A 239 8.74 1.87 21.79
C GLY A 239 7.34 1.54 21.27
N GLU A 240 6.38 2.41 21.55
CA GLU A 240 4.99 2.22 21.12
C GLU A 240 4.85 2.21 19.59
N ALA A 241 3.69 1.73 19.10
CA ALA A 241 3.40 1.75 17.67
C ALA A 241 3.31 3.21 17.18
N GLY A 242 3.88 3.50 16.00
CA GLY A 242 3.81 4.85 15.39
C GLY A 242 4.87 5.85 15.87
N VAL A 243 5.76 5.50 16.83
CA VAL A 243 6.83 6.41 17.26
C VAL A 243 8.00 6.53 16.27
N GLY A 244 8.01 5.74 15.18
CA GLY A 244 9.03 5.82 14.13
C GLY A 244 10.25 4.92 14.38
N LYS A 245 10.07 3.71 14.90
CA LYS A 245 11.16 2.72 15.06
C LYS A 245 11.82 2.37 13.72
N THR A 246 11.03 2.10 12.70
CA THR A 246 11.50 1.78 11.35
C THR A 246 12.27 2.94 10.74
N ALA A 247 11.81 4.19 10.95
CA ALA A 247 12.49 5.41 10.49
C ALA A 247 13.92 5.53 11.03
N VAL A 248 14.19 5.09 12.28
CA VAL A 248 15.56 5.09 12.85
C VAL A 248 16.49 4.19 12.03
N VAL A 249 16.00 3.03 11.58
CA VAL A 249 16.78 2.08 10.76
C VAL A 249 16.98 2.61 9.34
N GLU A 250 15.96 3.23 8.78
CA GLU A 250 16.04 3.91 7.47
C GLU A 250 17.04 5.06 7.51
N GLY A 251 17.00 5.89 8.58
CA GLY A 251 17.99 6.95 8.79
C GLY A 251 19.40 6.42 8.95
N PHE A 252 19.58 5.26 9.60
CA PHE A 252 20.87 4.57 9.66
C PHE A 252 21.33 4.13 8.27
N ALA A 253 20.46 3.54 7.44
CA ALA A 253 20.78 3.18 6.07
C ALA A 253 21.17 4.40 5.20
N GLN A 254 20.49 5.54 5.38
CA GLN A 254 20.85 6.80 4.71
C GLN A 254 22.24 7.30 5.14
N ARG A 255 22.60 7.21 6.41
CA ARG A 255 23.95 7.58 6.89
C ARG A 255 25.03 6.67 6.33
N ILE A 256 24.77 5.36 6.17
CA ILE A 256 25.68 4.43 5.51
C ILE A 256 25.98 4.93 4.08
N VAL A 257 24.93 5.27 3.33
CA VAL A 257 25.05 5.70 1.93
C VAL A 257 25.78 7.05 1.81
N ARG A 258 25.55 7.99 2.75
CA ARG A 258 26.24 9.28 2.80
C ARG A 258 27.70 9.16 3.28
N GLY A 259 28.08 8.02 3.87
CA GLY A 259 29.40 7.80 4.45
C GLY A 259 29.61 8.45 5.83
N ASP A 260 28.55 8.92 6.48
CA ASP A 260 28.56 9.56 7.81
C ASP A 260 28.42 8.50 8.92
N ILE A 261 29.34 7.53 8.89
CA ILE A 261 29.42 6.41 9.84
C ILE A 261 30.85 5.94 10.02
N PRO A 262 31.14 5.18 11.12
CA PRO A 262 32.46 4.58 11.33
C PRO A 262 32.89 3.67 10.16
N PRO A 263 34.21 3.62 9.85
CA PRO A 263 34.75 2.86 8.71
C PRO A 263 34.31 1.38 8.69
N GLN A 264 34.12 0.77 9.88
CA GLN A 264 33.73 -0.64 10.02
C GLN A 264 32.30 -0.93 9.54
N LEU A 265 31.45 0.10 9.39
CA LEU A 265 30.06 -0.02 8.94
C LEU A 265 29.86 0.51 7.52
N LYS A 266 30.92 1.01 6.85
CA LYS A 266 30.82 1.71 5.58
C LYS A 266 30.34 0.85 4.40
N ASP A 267 30.70 -0.46 4.42
CA ASP A 267 30.35 -1.40 3.35
C ASP A 267 29.21 -2.34 3.74
N VAL A 268 28.51 -2.03 4.84
CA VAL A 268 27.42 -2.85 5.34
C VAL A 268 26.14 -2.62 4.53
N GLN A 269 25.43 -3.70 4.25
CA GLN A 269 24.06 -3.67 3.71
C GLN A 269 23.06 -3.84 4.86
N VAL A 270 22.05 -3.00 4.92
CA VAL A 270 20.91 -3.16 5.83
C VAL A 270 19.74 -3.73 5.05
N ARG A 271 19.25 -4.88 5.47
CA ARG A 271 18.14 -5.57 4.79
C ARG A 271 17.00 -5.84 5.77
N THR A 272 15.80 -5.42 5.40
CA THR A 272 14.58 -5.71 6.19
C THR A 272 14.07 -7.10 5.86
N LEU A 273 13.85 -7.92 6.86
CA LEU A 273 13.24 -9.24 6.73
C LEU A 273 11.71 -9.08 6.64
N ASP A 274 11.12 -9.59 5.58
CA ASP A 274 9.67 -9.64 5.43
C ASP A 274 9.11 -10.93 6.01
N VAL A 275 8.60 -10.83 7.24
CA VAL A 275 8.02 -11.98 7.95
C VAL A 275 6.73 -12.46 7.29
N GLY A 276 5.96 -11.53 6.67
CA GLY A 276 4.74 -11.85 5.94
C GLY A 276 5.03 -12.74 4.72
N LEU A 277 6.05 -12.40 3.92
CA LEU A 277 6.48 -13.22 2.78
C LEU A 277 7.05 -14.58 3.20
N LEU A 278 7.74 -14.65 4.35
CA LEU A 278 8.21 -15.92 4.89
C LEU A 278 7.06 -16.86 5.28
N GLN A 279 5.96 -16.29 5.79
CA GLN A 279 4.76 -17.04 6.22
C GLN A 279 3.80 -17.32 5.06
N ALA A 280 3.76 -16.46 4.04
CA ALA A 280 2.85 -16.59 2.91
C ALA A 280 3.06 -17.93 2.18
N GLY A 281 1.99 -18.73 2.10
CA GLY A 281 2.02 -20.05 1.44
C GLY A 281 2.78 -21.15 2.19
N ALA A 282 3.30 -20.90 3.40
CA ALA A 282 3.94 -21.92 4.25
C ALA A 282 2.86 -22.80 4.92
N SER A 283 2.17 -23.61 4.11
CA SER A 283 1.09 -24.49 4.59
C SER A 283 1.61 -25.74 5.31
N MET A 284 2.87 -26.10 5.11
CA MET A 284 3.51 -27.28 5.71
C MET A 284 4.41 -26.87 6.87
N LYS A 285 4.30 -27.63 7.97
CA LYS A 285 5.19 -27.50 9.13
C LYS A 285 6.66 -27.66 8.66
N GLY A 286 7.48 -26.65 8.91
CA GLY A 286 8.90 -26.64 8.54
C GLY A 286 9.26 -25.82 7.29
N GLU A 287 8.31 -25.39 6.49
CA GLU A 287 8.61 -24.58 5.30
C GLU A 287 9.07 -23.16 5.66
N PHE A 288 8.39 -22.54 6.61
CA PHE A 288 8.78 -21.26 7.18
C PHE A 288 10.19 -21.30 7.79
N GLU A 289 10.47 -22.33 8.59
CA GLU A 289 11.80 -22.53 9.19
C GLU A 289 12.88 -22.75 8.14
N ASN A 290 12.58 -23.48 7.06
CA ASN A 290 13.52 -23.68 5.96
C ASN A 290 13.83 -22.38 5.21
N ARG A 291 12.82 -21.56 4.92
CA ARG A 291 13.00 -20.24 4.29
C ARG A 291 13.84 -19.32 5.17
N LEU A 292 13.53 -19.24 6.46
CA LEU A 292 14.29 -18.44 7.42
C LEU A 292 15.74 -18.94 7.54
N ARG A 293 15.96 -20.27 7.55
CA ARG A 293 17.31 -20.85 7.56
C ARG A 293 18.09 -20.47 6.30
N GLN A 294 17.48 -20.55 5.13
CA GLN A 294 18.10 -20.12 3.87
C GLN A 294 18.52 -18.65 3.91
N VAL A 295 17.65 -17.76 4.41
CA VAL A 295 17.99 -16.34 4.60
C VAL A 295 19.19 -16.19 5.53
N ILE A 296 19.21 -16.89 6.66
CA ILE A 296 20.33 -16.83 7.62
C ILE A 296 21.63 -17.32 6.98
N ASP A 297 21.58 -18.43 6.27
CA ASP A 297 22.76 -19.03 5.62
C ASP A 297 23.29 -18.10 4.51
N GLU A 298 22.43 -17.48 3.72
CA GLU A 298 22.82 -16.50 2.70
C GLU A 298 23.38 -15.20 3.30
N VAL A 299 22.83 -14.71 4.42
CA VAL A 299 23.41 -13.57 5.15
C VAL A 299 24.83 -13.89 5.62
N GLN A 300 25.05 -15.09 6.15
CA GLN A 300 26.37 -15.52 6.65
C GLN A 300 27.37 -15.76 5.52
N ALA A 301 26.91 -16.23 4.36
CA ALA A 301 27.75 -16.48 3.18
C ALA A 301 27.99 -15.24 2.31
N SER A 302 27.37 -14.11 2.63
CA SER A 302 27.48 -12.88 1.84
C SER A 302 28.90 -12.31 1.89
N PRO A 303 29.47 -11.91 0.73
CA PRO A 303 30.80 -11.29 0.66
C PRO A 303 30.82 -9.89 1.29
N LYS A 304 29.67 -9.21 1.35
CA LYS A 304 29.49 -7.92 2.06
C LYS A 304 28.77 -8.18 3.38
N PRO A 305 29.21 -7.55 4.47
CA PRO A 305 28.50 -7.68 5.74
C PRO A 305 27.05 -7.21 5.63
N ILE A 306 26.11 -8.04 6.10
CA ILE A 306 24.69 -7.73 6.10
C ILE A 306 24.22 -7.58 7.55
N ILE A 307 23.47 -6.51 7.81
CA ILE A 307 22.69 -6.35 9.04
C ILE A 307 21.22 -6.60 8.69
N LEU A 308 20.63 -7.59 9.34
CA LEU A 308 19.23 -7.95 9.13
C LEU A 308 18.34 -7.12 10.07
N PHE A 309 17.45 -6.32 9.51
CA PHE A 309 16.43 -5.63 10.29
C PHE A 309 15.18 -6.51 10.39
N ILE A 310 14.72 -6.73 11.60
CA ILE A 310 13.52 -7.53 11.92
C ILE A 310 12.53 -6.61 12.60
N ASP A 311 11.57 -6.14 11.85
CA ASP A 311 10.43 -5.41 12.42
C ASP A 311 9.46 -6.40 13.07
N GLU A 312 8.75 -5.94 14.10
CA GLU A 312 7.88 -6.77 14.92
C GLU A 312 8.54 -8.11 15.35
N ALA A 313 9.78 -8.03 15.85
CA ALA A 313 10.59 -9.20 16.18
C ALA A 313 9.90 -10.20 17.12
N HIS A 314 8.89 -9.76 17.88
CA HIS A 314 8.07 -10.62 18.72
C HIS A 314 7.31 -11.69 17.91
N THR A 315 6.99 -11.43 16.64
CA THR A 315 6.33 -12.41 15.75
C THR A 315 7.20 -13.62 15.47
N LEU A 316 8.53 -13.46 15.43
CA LEU A 316 9.49 -14.54 15.26
C LEU A 316 9.89 -15.22 16.57
N ILE A 317 9.86 -14.46 17.69
CA ILE A 317 10.41 -14.91 18.99
C ILE A 317 9.32 -15.43 19.92
N GLY A 318 8.09 -14.93 19.81
CA GLY A 318 7.03 -15.14 20.81
C GLY A 318 5.84 -15.99 20.39
N ALA A 319 5.76 -16.41 19.15
CA ALA A 319 4.61 -17.10 18.61
C ALA A 319 4.52 -18.59 18.99
N GLY A 320 4.75 -18.92 20.24
CA GLY A 320 4.51 -20.26 20.79
C GLY A 320 3.04 -20.65 20.96
N GLY A 321 2.08 -19.95 20.29
CA GLY A 321 0.64 -20.20 20.39
C GLY A 321 -0.01 -20.83 19.16
N ALA A 322 0.59 -20.70 17.97
CA ALA A 322 0.14 -21.38 16.76
C ALA A 322 1.19 -22.43 16.37
N ALA A 323 0.75 -23.63 16.02
CA ALA A 323 1.64 -24.72 15.61
C ALA A 323 2.49 -24.27 14.39
N GLY A 324 3.78 -24.03 14.61
CA GLY A 324 4.73 -23.69 13.55
C GLY A 324 5.71 -22.53 13.83
N THR A 325 5.42 -21.61 14.76
CA THR A 325 6.22 -20.41 15.00
C THR A 325 7.21 -20.51 16.17
N GLY A 326 7.09 -21.50 17.04
CA GLY A 326 8.02 -21.74 18.16
C GLY A 326 9.45 -22.09 17.75
N ASP A 327 9.68 -22.52 16.53
CA ASP A 327 10.98 -22.97 16.04
C ASP A 327 11.83 -21.86 15.43
N ALA A 328 11.26 -20.75 15.01
CA ALA A 328 12.00 -19.60 14.45
C ALA A 328 13.00 -19.00 15.45
N ALA A 329 12.60 -18.83 16.72
CA ALA A 329 13.49 -18.38 17.77
C ALA A 329 14.69 -19.32 17.95
N ASN A 330 14.47 -20.63 17.82
CA ASN A 330 15.53 -21.65 17.96
C ASN A 330 16.54 -21.61 16.80
N LEU A 331 16.15 -21.13 15.63
CA LEU A 331 17.07 -20.90 14.49
C LEU A 331 17.90 -19.63 14.68
N LEU A 332 17.28 -18.54 15.16
CA LEU A 332 17.97 -17.26 15.38
C LEU A 332 18.93 -17.30 16.56
N LYS A 333 18.56 -17.92 17.69
CA LYS A 333 19.36 -17.99 18.91
C LYS A 333 20.79 -18.48 18.69
N PRO A 334 21.07 -19.59 17.98
CA PRO A 334 22.43 -20.05 17.71
C PRO A 334 23.25 -19.09 16.84
N ALA A 335 22.62 -18.49 15.81
CA ALA A 335 23.28 -17.55 14.92
C ALA A 335 23.68 -16.24 15.65
N LEU A 336 22.77 -15.71 16.47
CA LEU A 336 23.03 -14.57 17.34
C LEU A 336 24.07 -14.91 18.42
N ALA A 337 24.04 -16.12 18.97
CA ALA A 337 24.98 -16.57 20.00
C ALA A 337 26.41 -16.66 19.48
N ARG A 338 26.61 -17.14 18.27
CA ARG A 338 27.92 -17.22 17.60
C ARG A 338 28.42 -15.86 17.10
N GLY A 339 27.55 -14.84 17.02
CA GLY A 339 27.89 -13.53 16.46
C GLY A 339 28.04 -13.54 14.94
N THR A 340 27.58 -14.61 14.28
CA THR A 340 27.62 -14.76 12.82
C THR A 340 26.45 -14.04 12.12
N LEU A 341 25.43 -13.64 12.88
CA LEU A 341 24.31 -12.86 12.40
C LEU A 341 24.25 -11.55 13.19
N ARG A 342 24.31 -10.43 12.48
CA ARG A 342 24.04 -9.10 13.04
C ARG A 342 22.62 -8.71 12.74
N THR A 343 21.88 -8.28 13.78
CA THR A 343 20.48 -7.90 13.64
C THR A 343 20.18 -6.59 14.34
N ILE A 344 19.25 -5.85 13.75
CA ILE A 344 18.52 -4.77 14.41
C ILE A 344 17.09 -5.30 14.57
N ALA A 345 16.54 -5.29 15.76
CA ALA A 345 15.18 -5.72 16.02
C ALA A 345 14.30 -4.53 16.41
N ALA A 346 13.01 -4.58 16.13
CA ALA A 346 12.05 -3.59 16.62
C ALA A 346 10.83 -4.29 17.23
N THR A 347 10.29 -3.73 18.33
CA THR A 347 9.12 -4.28 19.03
C THR A 347 8.50 -3.21 19.94
N THR A 348 7.33 -3.47 20.50
CA THR A 348 6.75 -2.62 21.56
C THR A 348 7.27 -3.01 22.95
N TRP A 349 7.10 -2.11 23.95
CA TRP A 349 7.48 -2.40 25.33
C TRP A 349 6.74 -3.61 25.92
N ALA A 350 5.45 -3.72 25.64
CA ALA A 350 4.63 -4.83 26.12
C ALA A 350 5.14 -6.17 25.60
N GLU A 351 5.46 -6.24 24.31
CA GLU A 351 5.96 -7.43 23.64
C GLU A 351 7.40 -7.76 24.03
N TYR A 352 8.26 -6.74 24.18
CA TYR A 352 9.61 -6.92 24.70
C TYR A 352 9.61 -7.62 26.06
N LYS A 353 8.83 -7.10 27.03
CA LYS A 353 8.69 -7.69 28.36
C LYS A 353 8.10 -9.09 28.34
N LYS A 354 7.15 -9.33 27.45
CA LYS A 354 6.46 -10.61 27.37
C LYS A 354 7.31 -11.72 26.76
N TYR A 355 8.06 -11.43 25.69
CA TYR A 355 8.69 -12.44 24.86
C TYR A 355 10.23 -12.44 24.87
N ILE A 356 10.89 -11.29 25.08
CA ILE A 356 12.33 -11.16 24.94
C ILE A 356 13.02 -11.04 26.31
N GLU A 357 12.51 -10.22 27.21
CA GLU A 357 13.11 -9.97 28.52
C GLU A 357 13.20 -11.25 29.36
N LYS A 358 12.25 -12.13 29.23
CA LYS A 358 12.18 -13.41 29.95
C LYS A 358 13.15 -14.47 29.43
N ASP A 359 13.77 -14.26 28.28
CA ASP A 359 14.70 -15.20 27.65
C ASP A 359 16.15 -14.76 27.87
N PRO A 360 16.90 -15.42 28.77
CA PRO A 360 18.29 -15.03 29.09
C PRO A 360 19.25 -15.17 27.91
N ALA A 361 18.92 -16.00 26.90
CA ALA A 361 19.74 -16.16 25.71
C ALA A 361 19.64 -14.94 24.79
N LEU A 362 18.46 -14.32 24.72
CA LEU A 362 18.20 -13.12 23.91
C LEU A 362 18.66 -11.85 24.64
N THR A 363 18.34 -11.69 25.92
CA THR A 363 18.73 -10.49 26.70
C THR A 363 20.23 -10.27 26.78
N ARG A 364 21.02 -11.36 26.73
CA ARG A 364 22.49 -11.27 26.67
C ARG A 364 23.02 -10.89 25.29
N ARG A 365 22.19 -10.81 24.27
CA ARG A 365 22.59 -10.54 22.88
C ARG A 365 22.05 -9.24 22.34
N PHE A 366 20.88 -8.84 22.83
CA PHE A 366 20.25 -7.59 22.45
C PHE A 366 20.53 -6.49 23.49
N GLN A 367 20.71 -5.27 22.98
CA GLN A 367 20.76 -4.05 23.79
C GLN A 367 19.58 -3.17 23.41
N THR A 368 18.80 -2.78 24.39
CA THR A 368 17.61 -1.93 24.16
C THR A 368 18.02 -0.50 23.79
N VAL A 369 17.34 0.03 22.79
CA VAL A 369 17.30 1.44 22.41
C VAL A 369 15.85 1.89 22.55
N GLN A 370 15.60 2.77 23.48
CA GLN A 370 14.27 3.30 23.73
C GLN A 370 13.93 4.36 22.68
N ILE A 371 12.78 4.18 22.03
CA ILE A 371 12.25 5.13 21.06
C ILE A 371 10.95 5.68 21.63
N ASP A 372 11.05 6.85 22.20
CA ASP A 372 9.91 7.53 22.82
C ASP A 372 9.14 8.37 21.77
N GLU A 373 7.89 8.69 22.12
CA GLU A 373 7.10 9.66 21.37
C GLU A 373 7.85 11.02 21.38
N PRO A 374 8.09 11.63 20.21
CA PRO A 374 8.76 12.91 20.14
C PRO A 374 7.88 14.02 20.74
N THR A 375 8.53 15.06 21.29
CA THR A 375 7.83 16.30 21.62
C THR A 375 7.23 16.94 20.38
N GLU A 376 6.23 17.80 20.54
CA GLU A 376 5.58 18.52 19.43
C GLU A 376 6.62 19.24 18.56
N ASP A 377 7.55 19.96 19.14
CA ASP A 377 8.60 20.69 18.39
C ASP A 377 9.48 19.73 17.56
N ARG A 378 9.87 18.59 18.12
CA ARG A 378 10.64 17.57 17.38
C ARG A 378 9.80 16.94 16.27
N ALA A 379 8.51 16.70 16.51
CA ALA A 379 7.60 16.15 15.52
C ALA A 379 7.40 17.13 14.34
N ILE A 380 7.30 18.43 14.59
CA ILE A 380 7.24 19.46 13.53
C ILE A 380 8.51 19.40 12.67
N VAL A 381 9.69 19.31 13.29
CA VAL A 381 10.97 19.19 12.54
C VAL A 381 11.01 17.90 11.72
N MET A 382 10.47 16.78 12.25
CA MET A 382 10.35 15.53 11.49
C MET A 382 9.44 15.67 10.28
N LEU A 383 8.28 16.33 10.44
CA LEU A 383 7.34 16.55 9.34
C LEU A 383 7.95 17.45 8.26
N ARG A 384 8.71 18.49 8.64
CA ARG A 384 9.43 19.33 7.67
C ARG A 384 10.36 18.51 6.77
N GLY A 385 10.89 17.39 7.27
CA GLY A 385 11.72 16.48 6.48
C GLY A 385 10.95 15.76 5.35
N VAL A 386 9.69 15.42 5.57
CA VAL A 386 8.87 14.65 4.61
C VAL A 386 8.01 15.51 3.70
N VAL A 387 7.90 16.82 3.97
CA VAL A 387 7.02 17.73 3.20
C VAL A 387 7.31 17.72 1.70
N SER A 388 8.57 17.78 1.31
CA SER A 388 8.94 17.82 -0.11
C SER A 388 8.50 16.58 -0.88
N THR A 389 8.52 15.42 -0.23
CA THR A 389 8.03 14.16 -0.81
C THR A 389 6.50 14.19 -0.96
N MET A 390 5.78 14.68 0.07
CA MET A 390 4.33 14.82 0.02
C MET A 390 3.88 15.84 -1.03
N GLU A 391 4.55 17.00 -1.11
CA GLU A 391 4.28 18.02 -2.15
C GLU A 391 4.49 17.45 -3.56
N SER A 392 5.54 16.67 -3.75
CA SER A 392 5.85 16.03 -5.04
C SER A 392 4.85 14.95 -5.42
N HIS A 393 4.36 14.18 -4.43
CA HIS A 393 3.40 13.10 -4.62
C HIS A 393 2.00 13.65 -4.95
N HIS A 394 1.49 14.55 -4.11
CA HIS A 394 0.13 15.09 -4.25
C HIS A 394 0.06 16.30 -5.19
N LYS A 395 1.20 16.88 -5.58
CA LYS A 395 1.32 18.08 -6.42
C LYS A 395 0.62 19.31 -5.82
N VAL A 396 0.63 19.40 -4.50
CA VAL A 396 0.07 20.51 -3.73
C VAL A 396 1.15 21.21 -2.93
N GLN A 397 0.92 22.48 -2.59
CA GLN A 397 1.81 23.21 -1.71
C GLN A 397 1.37 23.01 -0.25
N VAL A 398 2.33 22.73 0.63
CA VAL A 398 2.12 22.59 2.08
C VAL A 398 2.74 23.80 2.79
N LEU A 399 1.96 24.48 3.59
CA LEU A 399 2.44 25.61 4.40
C LEU A 399 2.98 25.10 5.76
N ASP A 400 3.94 25.84 6.32
CA ASP A 400 4.54 25.45 7.62
C ASP A 400 3.51 25.42 8.76
N GLU A 401 2.52 26.32 8.72
CA GLU A 401 1.39 26.32 9.65
C GLU A 401 0.57 25.03 9.62
N ALA A 402 0.49 24.37 8.44
CA ALA A 402 -0.18 23.07 8.33
C ALA A 402 0.56 21.98 9.10
N LEU A 403 1.91 22.02 9.10
CA LEU A 403 2.74 21.09 9.84
C LEU A 403 2.55 21.25 11.35
N GLU A 404 2.57 22.50 11.81
CA GLU A 404 2.31 22.80 13.21
C GLU A 404 0.89 22.37 13.61
N ALA A 405 -0.11 22.71 12.79
CA ALA A 405 -1.49 22.29 13.01
C ALA A 405 -1.62 20.77 13.03
N ALA A 406 -0.98 20.05 12.08
CA ALA A 406 -1.03 18.58 12.01
C ALA A 406 -0.49 17.95 13.30
N VAL A 407 0.63 18.45 13.84
CA VAL A 407 1.20 17.95 15.09
C VAL A 407 0.31 18.30 16.28
N LYS A 408 -0.02 19.58 16.47
CA LYS A 408 -0.77 20.05 17.64
C LYS A 408 -2.18 19.47 17.70
N LEU A 409 -2.90 19.47 16.56
CA LEU A 409 -4.27 18.96 16.51
C LEU A 409 -4.30 17.42 16.63
N SER A 410 -3.39 16.71 15.99
CA SER A 410 -3.33 15.26 16.14
C SER A 410 -2.93 14.84 17.56
N HIS A 411 -1.97 15.53 18.18
CA HIS A 411 -1.59 15.28 19.57
C HIS A 411 -2.76 15.45 20.52
N ARG A 412 -3.54 16.50 20.32
CA ARG A 412 -4.65 16.88 21.20
C ARG A 412 -5.92 16.05 20.99
N TYR A 413 -6.30 15.81 19.73
CA TYR A 413 -7.60 15.24 19.38
C TYR A 413 -7.57 13.79 18.92
N ILE A 414 -6.36 13.20 18.68
CA ILE A 414 -6.19 11.82 18.27
C ILE A 414 -5.32 11.07 19.29
N PRO A 415 -5.90 10.66 20.45
CA PRO A 415 -5.12 10.04 21.53
C PRO A 415 -4.70 8.60 21.24
N GLY A 416 -5.37 7.90 20.32
CA GLY A 416 -5.15 6.45 20.07
C GLY A 416 -3.89 6.11 19.28
N ARG A 417 -3.13 7.09 18.77
CA ARG A 417 -1.89 6.91 18.02
C ARG A 417 -0.80 7.82 18.57
N GLN A 418 0.46 7.51 18.27
CA GLN A 418 1.61 8.28 18.70
C GLN A 418 2.14 9.22 17.61
N LEU A 419 2.79 10.31 18.01
CA LEU A 419 3.59 11.12 17.10
C LEU A 419 4.87 10.35 16.67
N PRO A 420 5.38 10.53 15.45
CA PRO A 420 4.87 11.42 14.39
C PRO A 420 3.79 10.78 13.49
N ASP A 421 3.50 9.48 13.60
CA ASP A 421 2.65 8.71 12.67
C ASP A 421 1.27 9.34 12.47
N LYS A 422 0.59 9.73 13.57
CA LYS A 422 -0.72 10.38 13.49
C LYS A 422 -0.68 11.73 12.76
N ALA A 423 0.40 12.50 12.93
CA ALA A 423 0.55 13.78 12.26
C ALA A 423 0.90 13.63 10.78
N VAL A 424 1.73 12.63 10.43
CA VAL A 424 2.05 12.28 9.04
C VAL A 424 0.79 11.83 8.31
N SER A 425 0.02 10.90 8.89
CA SER A 425 -1.24 10.41 8.30
C SER A 425 -2.28 11.53 8.13
N LEU A 426 -2.35 12.45 9.09
CA LEU A 426 -3.25 13.59 9.02
C LEU A 426 -2.85 14.54 7.90
N LEU A 427 -1.57 14.85 7.79
CA LEU A 427 -1.03 15.73 6.75
C LEU A 427 -1.20 15.12 5.36
N ASP A 428 -0.91 13.83 5.20
CA ASP A 428 -1.10 13.09 3.94
C ASP A 428 -2.57 13.14 3.48
N THR A 429 -3.51 12.92 4.41
CA THR A 429 -4.94 13.04 4.13
C THR A 429 -5.34 14.46 3.74
N ALA A 430 -4.78 15.48 4.41
CA ALA A 430 -5.02 16.87 4.07
C ALA A 430 -4.48 17.22 2.68
N CYS A 431 -3.28 16.73 2.33
CA CYS A 431 -2.70 16.89 1.00
C CYS A 431 -3.58 16.25 -0.09
N ALA A 432 -4.04 15.02 0.14
CA ALA A 432 -4.93 14.32 -0.79
C ALA A 432 -6.26 15.08 -0.96
N ARG A 433 -6.85 15.60 0.13
CA ARG A 433 -8.09 16.37 0.09
C ARG A 433 -7.93 17.68 -0.71
N VAL A 434 -6.83 18.40 -0.48
CA VAL A 434 -6.54 19.64 -1.24
C VAL A 434 -6.33 19.31 -2.72
N ALA A 435 -5.58 18.26 -3.05
CA ALA A 435 -5.39 17.81 -4.43
C ALA A 435 -6.73 17.47 -5.11
N ILE A 436 -7.61 16.76 -4.42
CA ILE A 436 -8.95 16.42 -4.92
C ILE A 436 -9.77 17.69 -5.13
N SER A 437 -9.78 18.63 -4.16
CA SER A 437 -10.58 19.86 -4.26
C SER A 437 -10.20 20.72 -5.48
N GLN A 438 -8.95 20.68 -5.93
CA GLN A 438 -8.47 21.43 -7.09
C GLN A 438 -8.94 20.82 -8.43
N HIS A 439 -9.31 19.53 -8.46
CA HIS A 439 -9.61 18.81 -9.70
C HIS A 439 -11.01 18.21 -9.76
N ALA A 440 -11.66 17.99 -8.63
CA ALA A 440 -12.98 17.35 -8.56
C ALA A 440 -14.08 18.37 -8.26
N VAL A 441 -15.32 17.93 -8.45
CA VAL A 441 -16.51 18.69 -8.04
C VAL A 441 -16.55 18.73 -6.51
N PRO A 442 -16.76 19.89 -5.88
CA PRO A 442 -16.90 19.98 -4.43
C PRO A 442 -18.04 19.10 -3.90
N PRO A 443 -17.90 18.50 -2.71
CA PRO A 443 -18.94 17.66 -2.13
C PRO A 443 -20.29 18.38 -2.00
N GLU A 444 -20.30 19.65 -1.65
CA GLU A 444 -21.50 20.45 -1.48
C GLU A 444 -22.30 20.60 -2.79
N VAL A 445 -21.58 20.73 -3.92
CA VAL A 445 -22.19 20.81 -5.25
C VAL A 445 -22.73 19.44 -5.66
N ASP A 446 -21.96 18.36 -5.43
CA ASP A 446 -22.36 16.98 -5.76
C ASP A 446 -23.57 16.54 -4.92
N ASP A 447 -23.57 16.80 -3.62
CA ASP A 447 -24.68 16.50 -2.71
C ASP A 447 -25.96 17.25 -3.12
N CYS A 448 -25.81 18.52 -3.52
CA CYS A 448 -26.94 19.32 -3.99
C CYS A 448 -27.53 18.76 -5.29
N ARG A 449 -26.67 18.32 -6.23
CA ARG A 449 -27.09 17.65 -7.47
C ARG A 449 -27.83 16.34 -7.19
N LYS A 450 -27.30 15.49 -6.32
CA LYS A 450 -27.95 14.24 -5.90
C LYS A 450 -29.29 14.47 -5.20
N ARG A 451 -29.39 15.54 -4.39
CA ARG A 451 -30.65 15.94 -3.77
C ARG A 451 -31.70 16.31 -4.82
N ILE A 452 -31.31 17.04 -5.87
CA ILE A 452 -32.19 17.39 -6.99
C ILE A 452 -32.66 16.12 -7.70
N GLU A 453 -31.77 15.22 -8.07
CA GLU A 453 -32.11 13.94 -8.71
C GLU A 453 -33.08 13.09 -7.86
N ALA A 454 -32.87 13.08 -6.54
CA ALA A 454 -33.77 12.38 -5.62
C ALA A 454 -35.17 13.02 -5.59
N LEU A 455 -35.26 14.35 -5.55
CA LEU A 455 -36.54 15.09 -5.57
C LEU A 455 -37.27 14.94 -6.91
N GLU A 456 -36.55 14.95 -8.03
CA GLU A 456 -37.12 14.69 -9.35
C GLU A 456 -37.71 13.27 -9.44
N THR A 457 -36.98 12.30 -8.89
CA THR A 457 -37.45 10.90 -8.80
C THR A 457 -38.71 10.80 -7.94
N GLU A 458 -38.74 11.49 -6.78
CA GLU A 458 -39.90 11.55 -5.88
C GLU A 458 -41.12 12.16 -6.59
N LEU A 459 -40.95 13.27 -7.29
CA LEU A 459 -42.01 13.91 -8.08
C LEU A 459 -42.52 12.96 -9.19
N GLY A 460 -41.63 12.20 -9.82
CA GLY A 460 -42.02 11.17 -10.81
C GLY A 460 -42.86 10.04 -10.19
N ILE A 461 -42.58 9.66 -8.94
CA ILE A 461 -43.39 8.67 -8.21
C ILE A 461 -44.74 9.27 -7.85
N ILE A 462 -44.77 10.48 -7.29
CA ILE A 462 -45.98 11.19 -6.93
C ILE A 462 -46.92 11.39 -8.13
N GLY A 463 -46.37 11.71 -9.31
CA GLY A 463 -47.15 11.83 -10.53
C GLY A 463 -47.83 10.51 -10.96
N ARG A 464 -47.17 9.38 -10.75
CA ARG A 464 -47.76 8.03 -11.00
C ARG A 464 -48.85 7.69 -9.97
N GLU A 465 -48.65 8.03 -8.70
CA GLU A 465 -49.68 7.86 -7.65
C GLU A 465 -50.91 8.72 -7.89
N GLN A 466 -50.71 9.95 -8.34
CA GLN A 466 -51.81 10.86 -8.75
C GLN A 466 -52.62 10.28 -9.94
N SER A 467 -51.96 9.65 -10.91
CA SER A 467 -52.64 9.09 -12.06
C SER A 467 -53.58 7.92 -11.74
N ILE A 468 -53.41 7.29 -10.61
CA ILE A 468 -54.28 6.22 -10.08
C ILE A 468 -55.25 6.69 -9.00
N GLY A 469 -55.36 8.01 -8.80
CA GLY A 469 -56.37 8.63 -7.93
C GLY A 469 -55.98 8.76 -6.45
N ILE A 470 -54.73 8.60 -6.09
CA ILE A 470 -54.25 8.83 -4.74
C ILE A 470 -54.11 10.35 -4.50
N ASP A 471 -54.59 10.84 -3.37
CA ASP A 471 -54.42 12.26 -2.99
C ASP A 471 -52.97 12.50 -2.52
N VAL A 472 -52.24 13.21 -3.35
CA VAL A 472 -50.80 13.51 -3.15
C VAL A 472 -50.54 15.04 -3.19
N ALA A 473 -51.56 15.88 -3.19
CA ALA A 473 -51.42 17.32 -3.44
C ALA A 473 -50.43 18.00 -2.48
N SER A 474 -50.47 17.68 -1.20
CA SER A 474 -49.56 18.25 -0.19
C SER A 474 -48.10 17.77 -0.37
N ARG A 475 -47.92 16.52 -0.69
CA ARG A 475 -46.58 15.94 -0.96
C ARG A 475 -45.97 16.54 -2.22
N GLN A 476 -46.77 16.70 -3.28
CA GLN A 476 -46.35 17.30 -4.53
C GLN A 476 -45.90 18.74 -4.33
N ALA A 477 -46.67 19.54 -3.59
CA ALA A 477 -46.33 20.91 -3.31
C ALA A 477 -45.01 21.03 -2.50
N ASN A 478 -44.86 20.20 -1.48
CA ASN A 478 -43.64 20.20 -0.66
C ASN A 478 -42.39 19.75 -1.46
N ALA A 479 -42.51 18.71 -2.25
CA ALA A 479 -41.41 18.23 -3.08
C ALA A 479 -41.03 19.21 -4.20
N ALA A 480 -42.03 19.90 -4.80
CA ALA A 480 -41.79 20.95 -5.80
C ALA A 480 -41.09 22.17 -5.19
N ALA A 481 -41.53 22.63 -4.00
CA ALA A 481 -40.89 23.72 -3.30
C ALA A 481 -39.43 23.37 -2.89
N ALA A 482 -39.21 22.15 -2.39
CA ALA A 482 -37.87 21.66 -2.05
C ALA A 482 -36.95 21.54 -3.30
N LEU A 483 -37.49 21.15 -4.45
CA LEU A 483 -36.73 21.09 -5.71
C LEU A 483 -36.33 22.48 -6.19
N GLU A 484 -37.25 23.45 -6.11
CA GLU A 484 -36.96 24.84 -6.47
C GLU A 484 -35.88 25.44 -5.56
N GLU A 485 -35.98 25.23 -4.25
CA GLU A 485 -34.96 25.66 -3.28
C GLU A 485 -33.60 25.02 -3.58
N ALA A 486 -33.56 23.70 -3.78
CA ALA A 486 -32.31 23.00 -4.09
C ALA A 486 -31.70 23.47 -5.42
N THR A 487 -32.52 23.75 -6.44
CA THR A 487 -32.04 24.27 -7.72
C THR A 487 -31.45 25.68 -7.58
N GLN A 488 -32.06 26.55 -6.79
CA GLN A 488 -31.53 27.90 -6.50
C GLN A 488 -30.21 27.79 -5.73
N GLN A 489 -30.12 26.89 -4.75
CA GLN A 489 -28.89 26.63 -4.00
C GLN A 489 -27.77 26.12 -4.92
N LEU A 490 -28.07 25.21 -5.85
CA LEU A 490 -27.10 24.69 -6.81
C LEU A 490 -26.52 25.81 -7.68
N VAL A 491 -27.34 26.69 -8.23
CA VAL A 491 -26.86 27.81 -9.06
C VAL A 491 -25.89 28.70 -8.27
N GLY A 492 -26.20 29.02 -7.03
CA GLY A 492 -25.32 29.83 -6.17
C GLY A 492 -24.00 29.12 -5.83
N LEU A 493 -24.07 27.81 -5.56
CA LEU A 493 -22.87 27.00 -5.29
C LEU A 493 -21.98 26.87 -6.54
N GLU A 494 -22.56 26.65 -7.71
CA GLU A 494 -21.81 26.54 -8.98
C GLU A 494 -21.16 27.86 -9.39
N GLU A 495 -21.84 29.00 -9.21
CA GLU A 495 -21.25 30.32 -9.44
C GLU A 495 -20.06 30.58 -8.52
N ASN A 496 -20.21 30.30 -7.22
CA ASN A 496 -19.14 30.48 -6.25
C ASN A 496 -17.97 29.55 -6.56
N TRP A 497 -18.23 28.28 -6.88
CA TRP A 497 -17.22 27.31 -7.27
C TRP A 497 -16.42 27.78 -8.49
N GLN A 498 -17.07 28.29 -9.53
CA GLN A 498 -16.37 28.78 -10.72
C GLN A 498 -15.52 30.03 -10.43
N ARG A 499 -15.99 30.92 -9.56
CA ARG A 499 -15.20 32.08 -9.11
C ARG A 499 -13.99 31.65 -8.30
N GLU A 500 -14.17 30.77 -7.31
CA GLU A 500 -13.05 30.21 -6.53
C GLU A 500 -12.05 29.51 -7.43
N LYS A 501 -12.50 28.67 -8.37
CA LYS A 501 -11.65 27.94 -9.31
C LYS A 501 -10.77 28.89 -10.12
N THR A 502 -11.36 29.95 -10.66
CA THR A 502 -10.63 30.96 -11.43
C THR A 502 -9.55 31.67 -10.60
N LEU A 503 -9.87 32.01 -9.34
CA LEU A 503 -8.92 32.65 -8.43
C LEU A 503 -7.80 31.69 -8.03
N VAL A 504 -8.13 30.44 -7.71
CA VAL A 504 -7.14 29.41 -7.34
C VAL A 504 -6.21 29.11 -8.51
N GLU A 505 -6.72 28.96 -9.74
CA GLU A 505 -5.88 28.77 -10.94
C GLU A 505 -4.90 29.94 -11.14
N LYS A 506 -5.33 31.18 -10.94
CA LYS A 506 -4.44 32.35 -10.99
C LYS A 506 -3.37 32.27 -9.89
N ILE A 507 -3.78 31.99 -8.64
CA ILE A 507 -2.85 31.88 -7.50
C ILE A 507 -1.80 30.80 -7.75
N LEU A 508 -2.19 29.62 -8.25
CA LEU A 508 -1.28 28.53 -8.56
C LEU A 508 -0.32 28.91 -9.69
N ASN A 509 -0.80 29.62 -10.72
CA ASN A 509 0.05 30.10 -11.82
C ASN A 509 1.08 31.13 -11.34
N TYR A 510 0.68 32.12 -10.52
CA TYR A 510 1.60 33.09 -9.94
C TYR A 510 2.66 32.42 -9.04
N ARG A 511 2.26 31.45 -8.22
CA ARG A 511 3.19 30.68 -7.39
C ARG A 511 4.16 29.85 -8.23
N HIS A 512 3.69 29.24 -9.31
CA HIS A 512 4.54 28.51 -10.25
C HIS A 512 5.57 29.43 -10.91
N ARG A 513 5.15 30.60 -11.37
CA ARG A 513 6.05 31.61 -11.94
C ARG A 513 7.12 32.08 -10.95
N LEU A 514 6.74 32.35 -9.72
CA LEU A 514 7.68 32.77 -8.66
C LEU A 514 8.73 31.70 -8.30
N ARG A 515 8.41 30.41 -8.51
CA ARG A 515 9.30 29.27 -8.19
C ARG A 515 10.18 28.81 -9.36
N SER A 516 9.68 28.86 -10.59
CA SER A 516 10.25 28.11 -11.74
C SER A 516 10.86 28.98 -12.84
N GLU A 517 10.81 30.31 -12.78
CA GLU A 517 11.40 31.14 -13.84
C GLU A 517 12.92 31.11 -13.81
N THR A 518 13.50 30.52 -14.84
CA THR A 518 14.92 30.63 -15.22
C THR A 518 15.00 31.37 -16.56
N PRO A 519 15.61 32.58 -16.63
CA PRO A 519 16.39 33.27 -15.59
C PRO A 519 15.52 33.84 -14.46
N PRO A 520 16.09 34.09 -13.24
CA PRO A 520 15.34 34.61 -12.11
C PRO A 520 14.70 35.97 -12.45
N LEU A 521 13.45 36.16 -12.00
CA LEU A 521 12.71 37.41 -12.13
C LEU A 521 13.51 38.58 -11.57
N SER A 522 13.44 39.75 -12.21
CA SER A 522 13.97 40.98 -11.65
C SER A 522 13.25 41.36 -10.34
N ASP A 523 13.94 42.02 -9.42
CA ASP A 523 13.37 42.44 -8.13
C ASP A 523 12.03 43.20 -8.25
N PRO A 524 11.86 44.16 -9.21
CA PRO A 524 10.59 44.86 -9.38
C PRO A 524 9.46 43.94 -9.90
N GLU A 525 9.76 43.02 -10.82
CA GLU A 525 8.77 42.06 -11.33
C GLU A 525 8.32 41.08 -10.23
N ARG A 526 9.27 40.58 -9.43
CA ARG A 526 8.98 39.73 -8.27
C ARG A 526 8.11 40.44 -7.25
N SER A 527 8.41 41.72 -6.95
CA SER A 527 7.62 42.50 -6.01
C SER A 527 6.21 42.77 -6.51
N ALA A 528 6.03 43.06 -7.80
CA ALA A 528 4.72 43.20 -8.42
C ALA A 528 3.89 41.89 -8.32
N LEU A 529 4.50 40.75 -8.71
CA LEU A 529 3.82 39.45 -8.60
C LEU A 529 3.43 39.06 -7.17
N LEU A 530 4.26 39.41 -6.17
CA LEU A 530 3.93 39.16 -4.76
C LEU A 530 2.76 40.05 -4.28
N THR A 531 2.69 41.28 -4.75
CA THR A 531 1.57 42.19 -4.42
C THR A 531 0.27 41.69 -5.04
N ASP A 532 0.31 41.29 -6.31
CA ASP A 532 -0.86 40.73 -7.01
C ASP A 532 -1.31 39.41 -6.34
N LEU A 533 -0.35 38.55 -5.98
CA LEU A 533 -0.65 37.28 -5.29
C LEU A 533 -1.34 37.52 -3.94
N SER A 534 -0.85 38.51 -3.17
CA SER A 534 -1.47 38.89 -1.90
C SER A 534 -2.90 39.42 -2.09
N GLY A 535 -3.13 40.21 -3.14
CA GLY A 535 -4.46 40.69 -3.53
C GLY A 535 -5.42 39.54 -3.86
N LEU A 536 -4.98 38.62 -4.73
CA LEU A 536 -5.78 37.43 -5.10
C LEU A 536 -6.09 36.52 -3.91
N GLN A 537 -5.15 36.37 -2.96
CA GLN A 537 -5.38 35.60 -1.73
C GLN A 537 -6.41 36.29 -0.84
N GLY A 538 -6.36 37.63 -0.72
CA GLY A 538 -7.38 38.41 0.02
C GLY A 538 -8.76 38.29 -0.60
N GLU A 539 -8.87 38.39 -1.95
CA GLU A 539 -10.13 38.19 -2.67
C GLU A 539 -10.69 36.77 -2.46
N LEU A 540 -9.85 35.75 -2.53
CA LEU A 540 -10.24 34.36 -2.33
C LEU A 540 -10.76 34.15 -0.89
N THR A 541 -10.04 34.65 0.11
CA THR A 541 -10.45 34.54 1.53
C THR A 541 -11.78 35.24 1.78
N ALA A 542 -11.98 36.41 1.17
CA ALA A 542 -13.24 37.15 1.29
C ALA A 542 -14.42 36.41 0.63
N LEU A 543 -14.18 35.73 -0.51
CA LEU A 543 -15.19 34.94 -1.22
C LEU A 543 -15.56 33.66 -0.46
N GLN A 544 -14.59 32.97 0.10
CA GLN A 544 -14.74 31.64 0.75
C GLN A 544 -15.41 31.72 2.13
N GLY A 545 -15.20 32.81 2.87
CA GLY A 545 -15.70 32.95 4.22
C GLY A 545 -15.30 31.77 5.14
N GLU A 546 -16.31 31.13 5.76
CA GLU A 546 -16.06 29.99 6.67
C GLU A 546 -16.04 28.61 5.98
N ARG A 547 -16.43 28.50 4.71
CA ARG A 547 -16.59 27.25 3.97
C ARG A 547 -15.95 27.31 2.58
N PRO A 548 -14.63 27.11 2.49
CA PRO A 548 -13.93 27.06 1.21
C PRO A 548 -14.35 25.83 0.39
N LEU A 549 -14.68 26.02 -0.89
CA LEU A 549 -14.96 24.93 -1.82
C LEU A 549 -13.67 24.37 -2.44
N ILE A 550 -12.67 25.23 -2.69
CA ILE A 550 -11.37 24.85 -3.25
C ILE A 550 -10.24 25.42 -2.41
N LEU A 551 -9.29 24.57 -2.04
CA LEU A 551 -8.13 24.98 -1.26
C LEU A 551 -6.89 25.14 -2.17
N PRO A 552 -6.24 26.33 -2.19
CA PRO A 552 -5.06 26.57 -3.03
C PRO A 552 -3.78 25.95 -2.46
N SER A 553 -3.77 25.59 -1.19
CA SER A 553 -2.64 25.00 -0.45
C SER A 553 -3.12 24.25 0.76
N VAL A 554 -2.26 23.40 1.31
CA VAL A 554 -2.50 22.76 2.60
C VAL A 554 -2.11 23.76 3.69
N ASP A 555 -3.06 24.24 4.44
CA ASP A 555 -2.95 25.19 5.54
C ASP A 555 -3.52 24.59 6.84
N ALA A 556 -3.54 25.37 7.92
CA ALA A 556 -4.10 24.95 9.19
C ALA A 556 -5.61 24.62 9.11
N VAL A 557 -6.35 25.29 8.23
CA VAL A 557 -7.79 25.07 8.03
C VAL A 557 -8.04 23.73 7.34
N ALA A 558 -7.25 23.41 6.29
CA ALA A 558 -7.32 22.12 5.60
C ALA A 558 -7.06 20.96 6.57
N VAL A 559 -6.03 21.08 7.40
CA VAL A 559 -5.71 20.08 8.43
C VAL A 559 -6.82 19.98 9.48
N GLY A 560 -7.32 21.13 9.96
CA GLY A 560 -8.42 21.18 10.92
C GLY A 560 -9.69 20.52 10.41
N SER A 561 -10.02 20.68 9.12
CA SER A 561 -11.18 20.03 8.50
C SER A 561 -11.09 18.50 8.52
N VAL A 562 -9.90 17.94 8.29
CA VAL A 562 -9.69 16.48 8.38
C VAL A 562 -9.86 15.99 9.81
N VAL A 563 -9.32 16.71 10.79
CA VAL A 563 -9.52 16.36 12.21
C VAL A 563 -10.98 16.43 12.60
N ALA A 564 -11.71 17.44 12.11
CA ALA A 564 -13.15 17.56 12.38
C ALA A 564 -13.93 16.35 11.87
N ASP A 565 -13.63 15.89 10.68
CA ASP A 565 -14.30 14.70 10.11
C ASP A 565 -13.96 13.42 10.89
N TRP A 566 -12.72 13.27 11.35
CA TRP A 566 -12.32 12.09 12.12
C TRP A 566 -12.85 12.07 13.55
N THR A 567 -13.03 13.25 14.15
CA THR A 567 -13.40 13.38 15.58
C THR A 567 -14.82 13.87 15.81
N GLY A 568 -15.47 14.42 14.80
CA GLY A 568 -16.77 15.08 14.92
C GLY A 568 -16.74 16.46 15.60
N ILE A 569 -15.53 17.02 15.87
CA ILE A 569 -15.38 18.33 16.52
C ILE A 569 -15.28 19.44 15.46
N PRO A 570 -16.13 20.48 15.47
CA PRO A 570 -16.11 21.51 14.44
C PRO A 570 -14.78 22.29 14.36
N VAL A 571 -14.31 22.56 13.12
CA VAL A 571 -13.03 23.24 12.83
C VAL A 571 -12.91 24.60 13.51
N GLY A 572 -13.96 25.40 13.51
CA GLY A 572 -13.97 26.75 14.11
C GLY A 572 -13.59 26.79 15.60
N ARG A 573 -13.73 25.66 16.31
CA ARG A 573 -13.27 25.52 17.69
C ARG A 573 -11.80 25.08 17.82
N MET A 574 -11.19 24.61 16.75
CA MET A 574 -9.82 24.06 16.76
C MET A 574 -8.79 25.10 16.33
N VAL A 575 -9.14 25.98 15.39
CA VAL A 575 -8.20 26.91 14.74
C VAL A 575 -8.21 28.30 15.37
N HIS A 576 -9.25 28.63 16.12
CA HIS A 576 -9.30 29.91 16.84
C HIS A 576 -8.19 29.98 17.91
N ASP A 577 -7.54 31.15 17.92
CA ASP A 577 -6.47 31.49 18.86
C ASP A 577 -6.92 31.22 20.32
N GLU A 578 -6.48 30.06 20.84
CA GLU A 578 -6.86 29.59 22.18
C GLU A 578 -6.42 30.59 23.26
N VAL A 579 -5.31 31.27 23.05
CA VAL A 579 -4.79 32.25 24.00
C VAL A 579 -5.77 33.40 24.12
N LYS A 580 -6.27 33.93 23.00
CA LYS A 580 -7.30 34.98 23.00
C LYS A 580 -8.61 34.48 23.61
N THR A 581 -9.02 33.27 23.31
CA THR A 581 -10.24 32.66 23.85
C THR A 581 -10.13 32.46 25.35
N VAL A 582 -9.01 31.95 25.84
CA VAL A 582 -8.76 31.76 27.28
C VAL A 582 -8.57 33.07 28.01
N MET A 583 -7.95 34.08 27.40
CA MET A 583 -7.83 35.41 27.96
C MET A 583 -9.18 36.12 28.10
N ASN A 584 -10.07 35.94 27.11
CA ASN A 584 -11.41 36.55 27.09
C ASN A 584 -12.51 35.62 27.64
N LEU A 585 -12.15 34.51 28.30
CA LEU A 585 -13.09 33.47 28.72
C LEU A 585 -14.16 34.00 29.67
N ALA A 586 -13.83 34.95 30.57
CA ALA A 586 -14.78 35.55 31.47
C ALA A 586 -15.90 36.29 30.73
N ASP A 587 -15.55 37.03 29.67
CA ASP A 587 -16.50 37.80 28.87
C ASP A 587 -17.36 36.90 27.98
N ILE A 588 -16.75 35.81 27.42
CA ILE A 588 -17.47 34.81 26.65
C ILE A 588 -18.51 34.08 27.52
N LEU A 589 -18.14 33.73 28.76
CA LEU A 589 -19.07 33.13 29.73
C LEU A 589 -20.17 34.11 30.13
N ALA A 590 -19.83 35.39 30.36
CA ALA A 590 -20.80 36.44 30.73
C ALA A 590 -21.82 36.74 29.62
N ALA A 591 -21.43 36.57 28.36
CA ALA A 591 -22.35 36.72 27.22
C ALA A 591 -23.41 35.61 27.15
N ARG A 592 -23.13 34.42 27.67
CA ARG A 592 -24.03 33.25 27.67
C ARG A 592 -24.81 33.08 28.96
N VAL A 593 -24.23 33.48 30.08
CA VAL A 593 -24.83 33.34 31.41
C VAL A 593 -24.95 34.72 32.03
N ILE A 594 -26.16 35.23 32.09
CA ILE A 594 -26.43 36.57 32.64
C ILE A 594 -26.30 36.54 34.16
N GLY A 595 -25.52 37.47 34.70
CA GLY A 595 -25.23 37.57 36.14
C GLY A 595 -23.98 36.77 36.55
N GLN A 596 -23.63 36.75 37.84
CA GLN A 596 -22.52 35.99 38.42
C GLN A 596 -21.13 36.29 37.82
N ARG A 597 -20.85 37.50 37.38
CA ARG A 597 -19.58 37.89 36.74
C ARG A 597 -18.35 37.45 37.57
N HIS A 598 -18.44 37.58 38.89
CA HIS A 598 -17.37 37.14 39.80
C HIS A 598 -17.06 35.64 39.65
N ALA A 599 -18.08 34.80 39.50
CA ALA A 599 -17.88 33.35 39.28
C ALA A 599 -17.23 33.09 37.92
N HIS A 600 -17.62 33.81 36.87
CA HIS A 600 -16.98 33.67 35.53
C HIS A 600 -15.50 34.08 35.55
N GLU A 601 -15.16 35.16 36.26
CA GLU A 601 -13.77 35.60 36.42
C GLU A 601 -12.94 34.57 37.22
N MET A 602 -13.51 33.97 38.27
CA MET A 602 -12.81 32.91 39.02
C MET A 602 -12.57 31.66 38.21
N ILE A 603 -13.58 31.23 37.43
CA ILE A 603 -13.45 30.09 36.53
C ILE A 603 -12.38 30.38 35.45
N ALA A 604 -12.45 31.57 34.82
CA ALA A 604 -11.47 31.97 33.81
C ALA A 604 -10.05 32.00 34.36
N ARG A 605 -9.83 32.59 35.53
CA ARG A 605 -8.52 32.60 36.20
C ARG A 605 -8.00 31.18 36.50
N ARG A 606 -8.86 30.29 36.99
CA ARG A 606 -8.46 28.91 37.28
C ARG A 606 -8.05 28.17 36.03
N ILE A 607 -8.78 28.37 34.91
CA ILE A 607 -8.43 27.75 33.62
C ILE A 607 -7.14 28.38 33.07
N GLN A 608 -6.96 29.70 33.16
CA GLN A 608 -5.75 30.41 32.76
C GLN A 608 -4.52 29.90 33.53
N THR A 609 -4.63 29.74 34.84
CA THR A 609 -3.55 29.20 35.70
C THR A 609 -3.21 27.76 35.35
N SER A 610 -4.22 26.92 35.15
CA SER A 610 -4.04 25.53 34.74
C SER A 610 -3.37 25.41 33.38
N ARG A 611 -3.68 26.31 32.42
CA ARG A 611 -3.07 26.33 31.09
C ARG A 611 -1.66 26.92 31.09
N ALA A 612 -1.32 27.77 32.04
CA ALA A 612 0.01 28.32 32.23
C ALA A 612 0.97 27.34 32.94
N ASN A 613 0.52 26.14 33.29
CA ASN A 613 1.26 25.16 34.09
C ASN A 613 1.74 25.70 35.46
N LEU A 614 0.96 26.62 36.05
CA LEU A 614 1.22 27.21 37.37
C LEU A 614 0.28 26.61 38.43
#